data_2d5e3a4a1e9ed684eb3b8fd389f88bd8
#
_entry.id   2d5e3a4a1e9ed684eb3b8fd389f88bd8
#
_cell.length_a   1.000
_cell.length_b   1.000
_cell.length_c   1.000
_cell.angle_alpha   90.00
_cell.angle_beta   90.00
_cell.angle_gamma   90.00
#
_symmetry.space_group_name_H-M   'P 1'
#
loop_
_entity.id
_entity.type
_entity.pdbx_description
1 polymer ?
#
loop_
_entity_poly.entity_id
_entity_poly.type
_entity_poly.pdbx_seq_one_letter_code
_entity_poly.pdbx_strand_id
1 'polypeptide(L)'
;MSPSAHTLVFVHAHPDDEALLTAGTMARAAAEGHRVVLVVATDGEAGLTSEELQEGLGQTRVDELHQSAAALGVARTVHLGYPDSGLHGEIPEGFAHVDQAVVARRIADVCDEESADVLVGYDPSGGYGHPDHLQVHRSVRAAAVLTAKRPNLFEATLPREPIARAAHLAATMHLTPDEFSPEELDAAWTPRAQITHRVNVRRHLPAKDAALRAHVSQAAADGTTRTIAVLTRLPRAAQSLILGTEYYVAVSSSQLRNTSSAADGLS
;
A
#
# COMPACT_ATOMS: atom_id res chain seq x y z
N MET A 1 3.77 31.93 10.09
CA MET A 1 4.08 31.49 8.73
C MET A 1 3.43 30.12 8.57
N SER A 2 2.52 29.93 7.63
CA SER A 2 2.03 28.60 7.31
C SER A 2 3.22 27.75 6.84
N PRO A 3 3.31 26.47 7.28
CA PRO A 3 4.34 25.59 6.76
C PRO A 3 4.21 25.52 5.23
N SER A 4 5.35 25.41 4.53
CA SER A 4 5.35 25.25 3.08
C SER A 4 4.57 23.98 2.72
N ALA A 5 3.71 24.07 1.69
CA ALA A 5 3.03 22.89 1.17
C ALA A 5 4.06 21.94 0.56
N HIS A 6 3.93 20.64 0.88
CA HIS A 6 4.77 19.57 0.33
C HIS A 6 3.95 18.71 -0.63
N THR A 7 4.61 18.05 -1.56
CA THR A 7 4.01 17.02 -2.41
C THR A 7 4.42 15.65 -1.92
N LEU A 8 3.42 14.81 -1.63
CA LEU A 8 3.59 13.43 -1.18
C LEU A 8 3.06 12.49 -2.26
N VAL A 9 3.90 11.59 -2.74
CA VAL A 9 3.54 10.54 -3.71
C VAL A 9 3.48 9.20 -2.98
N PHE A 10 2.32 8.54 -3.03
CA PHE A 10 2.10 7.21 -2.47
C PHE A 10 1.96 6.22 -3.62
N VAL A 11 2.70 5.11 -3.55
CA VAL A 11 2.70 4.06 -4.58
C VAL A 11 2.20 2.76 -3.97
N HIS A 12 1.11 2.25 -4.52
CA HIS A 12 0.48 0.99 -4.13
C HIS A 12 0.39 0.02 -5.31
N ALA A 13 0.27 -1.27 -5.02
CA ALA A 13 0.16 -2.30 -6.04
C ALA A 13 -1.26 -2.38 -6.60
N HIS A 14 -2.26 -2.49 -5.72
CA HIS A 14 -3.65 -2.72 -6.10
C HIS A 14 -4.58 -1.64 -5.56
N PRO A 15 -5.77 -1.44 -6.19
CA PRO A 15 -6.85 -0.67 -5.60
C PRO A 15 -7.33 -1.34 -4.31
N ASP A 16 -7.26 -0.69 -3.19
CA ASP A 16 -7.61 -1.00 -1.80
C ASP A 16 -6.43 -0.94 -0.82
N ASP A 17 -5.21 -1.18 -1.27
CA ASP A 17 -4.01 -1.10 -0.44
C ASP A 17 -3.85 0.27 0.22
N GLU A 18 -4.15 1.35 -0.51
CA GLU A 18 -4.09 2.71 0.01
C GLU A 18 -5.05 2.91 1.19
N ALA A 19 -6.25 2.31 1.10
CA ALA A 19 -7.27 2.41 2.12
C ALA A 19 -6.87 1.69 3.41
N LEU A 20 -6.17 0.57 3.28
CA LEU A 20 -5.68 -0.23 4.40
C LEU A 20 -4.47 0.40 5.09
N LEU A 21 -3.44 0.79 4.32
CA LEU A 21 -2.12 1.13 4.85
C LEU A 21 -1.90 2.62 5.11
N THR A 22 -2.34 3.51 4.20
CA THR A 22 -1.86 4.90 4.15
C THR A 22 -2.95 5.96 4.09
N ALA A 23 -4.22 5.55 4.05
CA ALA A 23 -5.37 6.43 3.87
C ALA A 23 -5.44 7.57 4.90
N GLY A 24 -5.20 7.25 6.17
CA GLY A 24 -5.25 8.25 7.22
C GLY A 24 -4.14 9.30 7.09
N THR A 25 -2.95 8.90 6.66
CA THR A 25 -1.82 9.81 6.39
C THR A 25 -2.11 10.67 5.16
N MET A 26 -2.66 10.09 4.09
CA MET A 26 -3.07 10.85 2.90
C MET A 26 -4.13 11.90 3.24
N ALA A 27 -5.21 11.50 3.95
CA ALA A 27 -6.27 12.40 4.36
C ALA A 27 -5.76 13.51 5.31
N ARG A 28 -4.83 13.18 6.19
CA ARG A 28 -4.17 14.14 7.07
C ARG A 28 -3.34 15.13 6.27
N ALA A 29 -2.49 14.65 5.35
CA ALA A 29 -1.66 15.51 4.52
C ALA A 29 -2.51 16.47 3.66
N ALA A 30 -3.58 15.98 3.02
CA ALA A 30 -4.50 16.80 2.26
C ALA A 30 -5.18 17.87 3.14
N ALA A 31 -5.64 17.51 4.35
CA ALA A 31 -6.26 18.44 5.30
C ALA A 31 -5.26 19.49 5.83
N GLU A 32 -3.98 19.17 5.91
CA GLU A 32 -2.89 20.09 6.29
C GLU A 32 -2.43 20.99 5.10
N GLY A 33 -3.04 20.85 3.91
CA GLY A 33 -2.77 21.66 2.73
C GLY A 33 -1.60 21.16 1.87
N HIS A 34 -1.17 19.92 2.07
CA HIS A 34 -0.18 19.27 1.23
C HIS A 34 -0.83 18.69 -0.03
N ARG A 35 -0.04 18.57 -1.10
CA ARG A 35 -0.47 17.91 -2.33
C ARG A 35 -0.24 16.40 -2.20
N VAL A 36 -1.30 15.63 -2.35
CA VAL A 36 -1.27 14.16 -2.28
C VAL A 36 -1.49 13.58 -3.67
N VAL A 37 -0.58 12.73 -4.11
CA VAL A 37 -0.64 11.98 -5.37
C VAL A 37 -0.65 10.49 -5.04
N LEU A 38 -1.58 9.76 -5.63
CA LEU A 38 -1.72 8.32 -5.48
C LEU A 38 -1.36 7.63 -6.80
N VAL A 39 -0.39 6.74 -6.77
CA VAL A 39 0.01 5.88 -7.89
C VAL A 39 -0.38 4.46 -7.56
N VAL A 40 -1.10 3.79 -8.48
CA VAL A 40 -1.47 2.38 -8.33
C VAL A 40 -0.98 1.61 -9.55
N ALA A 41 -0.32 0.48 -9.32
CA ALA A 41 0.38 -0.24 -10.37
C ALA A 41 -0.56 -1.06 -11.26
N THR A 42 -1.52 -1.78 -10.67
CA THR A 42 -2.42 -2.70 -11.37
C THR A 42 -3.88 -2.30 -11.17
N ASP A 43 -4.79 -2.87 -11.93
CA ASP A 43 -6.23 -2.75 -11.70
C ASP A 43 -6.77 -3.79 -10.70
N GLY A 44 -5.92 -4.75 -10.31
CA GLY A 44 -6.27 -5.78 -9.35
C GLY A 44 -7.30 -6.79 -9.88
N GLU A 45 -7.32 -7.04 -11.16
CA GLU A 45 -8.30 -7.92 -11.85
C GLU A 45 -8.25 -9.38 -11.37
N ALA A 46 -7.08 -9.82 -10.86
CA ALA A 46 -6.91 -11.14 -10.27
C ALA A 46 -7.37 -11.22 -8.80
N GLY A 47 -7.87 -10.12 -8.24
CA GLY A 47 -8.38 -10.10 -6.88
C GLY A 47 -9.57 -11.04 -6.71
N LEU A 48 -9.66 -11.62 -5.51
CA LEU A 48 -10.80 -12.46 -5.17
C LEU A 48 -12.09 -11.61 -5.10
N THR A 49 -13.15 -12.07 -5.75
CA THR A 49 -14.48 -11.43 -5.73
C THR A 49 -15.57 -12.50 -5.86
N SER A 50 -16.84 -12.10 -5.80
CA SER A 50 -17.94 -12.99 -6.12
C SER A 50 -17.99 -13.30 -7.64
N GLU A 51 -18.53 -14.46 -8.01
CA GLU A 51 -18.69 -14.84 -9.43
C GLU A 51 -19.44 -13.77 -10.25
N GLU A 52 -20.40 -13.09 -9.63
CA GLU A 52 -21.20 -12.03 -10.28
C GLU A 52 -20.38 -10.76 -10.62
N LEU A 53 -19.29 -10.51 -9.88
CA LEU A 53 -18.44 -9.32 -10.07
C LEU A 53 -17.15 -9.61 -10.84
N GLN A 54 -16.88 -10.88 -11.20
CA GLN A 54 -15.65 -11.26 -11.87
C GLN A 54 -15.49 -10.60 -13.25
N GLU A 55 -16.58 -10.53 -14.02
CA GLU A 55 -16.55 -9.86 -15.33
C GLU A 55 -16.48 -8.33 -15.13
N GLY A 56 -15.41 -7.71 -15.63
CA GLY A 56 -15.18 -6.28 -15.48
C GLY A 56 -14.64 -5.83 -14.12
N LEU A 57 -14.15 -6.77 -13.28
CA LEU A 57 -13.64 -6.49 -11.95
C LEU A 57 -12.57 -5.38 -11.94
N GLY A 58 -11.60 -5.42 -12.87
CA GLY A 58 -10.54 -4.41 -12.94
C GLY A 58 -11.08 -2.99 -13.10
N GLN A 59 -12.05 -2.79 -14.02
CA GLN A 59 -12.68 -1.47 -14.19
C GLN A 59 -13.46 -1.05 -12.94
N THR A 60 -14.19 -1.98 -12.32
CA THR A 60 -14.93 -1.71 -11.08
C THR A 60 -13.97 -1.26 -9.97
N ARG A 61 -12.84 -1.95 -9.79
CA ARG A 61 -11.83 -1.60 -8.78
C ARG A 61 -11.17 -0.25 -9.05
N VAL A 62 -10.93 0.10 -10.31
CA VAL A 62 -10.42 1.43 -10.68
C VAL A 62 -11.43 2.53 -10.34
N ASP A 63 -12.72 2.31 -10.57
CA ASP A 63 -13.78 3.26 -10.20
C ASP A 63 -13.91 3.41 -8.68
N GLU A 64 -13.79 2.30 -7.94
CA GLU A 64 -13.74 2.28 -6.47
C GLU A 64 -12.50 3.03 -5.94
N LEU A 65 -11.34 2.86 -6.58
CA LEU A 65 -10.11 3.59 -6.27
C LEU A 65 -10.30 5.11 -6.41
N HIS A 66 -10.97 5.57 -7.47
CA HIS A 66 -11.26 6.98 -7.64
C HIS A 66 -12.18 7.54 -6.55
N GLN A 67 -13.17 6.76 -6.10
CA GLN A 67 -14.02 7.13 -4.98
C GLN A 67 -13.23 7.18 -3.66
N SER A 68 -12.37 6.20 -3.41
CA SER A 68 -11.46 6.18 -2.27
C SER A 68 -10.54 7.41 -2.28
N ALA A 69 -9.87 7.68 -3.40
CA ALA A 69 -8.98 8.83 -3.57
C ALA A 69 -9.70 10.16 -3.32
N ALA A 70 -10.93 10.31 -3.81
CA ALA A 70 -11.74 11.51 -3.56
C ALA A 70 -12.07 11.69 -2.06
N ALA A 71 -12.42 10.60 -1.34
CA ALA A 71 -12.69 10.62 0.09
C ALA A 71 -11.44 11.03 0.91
N LEU A 72 -10.24 10.74 0.41
CA LEU A 72 -8.96 11.06 1.04
C LEU A 72 -8.41 12.46 0.69
N GLY A 73 -9.04 13.17 -0.25
CA GLY A 73 -8.56 14.45 -0.73
C GLY A 73 -7.30 14.35 -1.62
N VAL A 74 -7.13 13.21 -2.29
CA VAL A 74 -6.05 13.00 -3.27
C VAL A 74 -6.22 13.96 -4.44
N ALA A 75 -5.16 14.69 -4.78
CA ALA A 75 -5.18 15.71 -5.83
C ALA A 75 -4.99 15.10 -7.24
N ARG A 76 -4.31 13.97 -7.35
CA ARG A 76 -4.09 13.24 -8.60
C ARG A 76 -3.97 11.74 -8.32
N THR A 77 -4.66 10.93 -9.11
CA THR A 77 -4.49 9.48 -9.17
C THR A 77 -3.83 9.11 -10.49
N VAL A 78 -2.80 8.27 -10.43
CA VAL A 78 -2.09 7.74 -11.59
C VAL A 78 -2.20 6.21 -11.56
N HIS A 79 -2.81 5.64 -12.58
CA HIS A 79 -2.87 4.20 -12.77
C HIS A 79 -1.80 3.79 -13.77
N LEU A 80 -0.89 2.88 -13.39
CA LEU A 80 0.19 2.44 -14.26
C LEU A 80 -0.29 1.42 -15.31
N GLY A 81 -1.40 0.72 -15.07
CA GLY A 81 -2.06 -0.16 -16.05
C GLY A 81 -1.31 -1.44 -16.34
N TYR A 82 -0.60 -1.99 -15.35
CA TYR A 82 -0.03 -3.33 -15.44
C TYR A 82 -1.07 -4.38 -15.03
N PRO A 83 -1.02 -5.58 -15.60
CA PRO A 83 -1.83 -6.70 -15.12
C PRO A 83 -1.44 -7.09 -13.68
N ASP A 84 -2.40 -7.53 -12.88
CA ASP A 84 -2.19 -8.14 -11.57
C ASP A 84 -1.45 -9.48 -11.74
N SER A 85 -0.58 -9.83 -10.79
CA SER A 85 0.23 -11.06 -10.87
C SER A 85 -0.43 -12.28 -10.25
N GLY A 86 -1.57 -12.11 -9.60
CA GLY A 86 -2.17 -13.13 -8.74
C GLY A 86 -1.49 -13.22 -7.38
N LEU A 87 -2.12 -13.94 -6.45
CA LEU A 87 -1.72 -14.00 -5.05
C LEU A 87 -0.27 -14.50 -4.84
N HIS A 88 0.19 -15.40 -5.69
CA HIS A 88 1.52 -16.00 -5.63
C HIS A 88 2.42 -15.66 -6.83
N GLY A 89 2.00 -14.71 -7.69
CA GLY A 89 2.72 -14.32 -8.89
C GLY A 89 2.60 -15.35 -10.02
N GLU A 90 1.50 -16.08 -10.07
CA GLU A 90 1.25 -17.16 -11.03
C GLU A 90 0.89 -16.68 -12.43
N ILE A 91 0.59 -15.38 -12.61
CA ILE A 91 0.27 -14.79 -13.92
C ILE A 91 1.56 -14.31 -14.60
N PRO A 92 2.00 -14.94 -15.71
CA PRO A 92 3.32 -14.65 -16.29
C PRO A 92 3.50 -13.23 -16.82
N GLU A 93 2.42 -12.59 -17.28
CA GLU A 93 2.40 -11.21 -17.77
C GLU A 93 2.17 -10.19 -16.67
N GLY A 94 2.02 -10.66 -15.42
CA GLY A 94 1.72 -9.85 -14.25
C GLY A 94 2.84 -8.88 -13.88
N PHE A 95 2.47 -7.88 -13.11
CA PHE A 95 3.31 -6.76 -12.69
C PHE A 95 4.61 -7.19 -11.98
N ALA A 96 4.57 -8.27 -11.19
CA ALA A 96 5.75 -8.81 -10.50
C ALA A 96 6.88 -9.22 -11.45
N HIS A 97 6.57 -9.52 -12.72
CA HIS A 97 7.51 -9.98 -13.74
C HIS A 97 7.99 -8.86 -14.68
N VAL A 98 7.43 -7.65 -14.54
CA VAL A 98 7.86 -6.49 -15.35
C VAL A 98 9.27 -6.07 -14.94
N ASP A 99 10.08 -5.65 -15.90
CA ASP A 99 11.42 -5.11 -15.62
C ASP A 99 11.31 -3.95 -14.61
N GLN A 100 11.96 -4.16 -13.47
CA GLN A 100 12.00 -3.19 -12.37
C GLN A 100 12.47 -1.80 -12.84
N ALA A 101 13.42 -1.71 -13.78
CA ALA A 101 13.95 -0.43 -14.26
C ALA A 101 12.88 0.37 -15.02
N VAL A 102 12.02 -0.32 -15.76
CA VAL A 102 10.88 0.31 -16.48
C VAL A 102 9.89 0.88 -15.46
N VAL A 103 9.51 0.10 -14.46
CA VAL A 103 8.57 0.54 -13.42
C VAL A 103 9.15 1.70 -12.62
N ALA A 104 10.43 1.58 -12.21
CA ALA A 104 11.12 2.62 -11.47
C ALA A 104 11.18 3.94 -12.23
N ARG A 105 11.43 3.90 -13.54
CA ARG A 105 11.42 5.11 -14.40
C ARG A 105 10.05 5.76 -14.42
N ARG A 106 8.98 4.99 -14.63
CA ARG A 106 7.60 5.54 -14.64
C ARG A 106 7.22 6.20 -13.31
N ILE A 107 7.63 5.60 -12.17
CA ILE A 107 7.40 6.19 -10.85
C ILE A 107 8.24 7.47 -10.68
N ALA A 108 9.50 7.46 -11.13
CA ALA A 108 10.38 8.63 -11.07
C ALA A 108 9.84 9.79 -11.91
N ASP A 109 9.32 9.51 -13.11
CA ASP A 109 8.72 10.51 -13.99
C ASP A 109 7.51 11.19 -13.31
N VAL A 110 6.64 10.43 -12.63
CA VAL A 110 5.54 11.00 -11.83
C VAL A 110 6.09 11.88 -10.69
N CYS A 111 7.12 11.41 -9.98
CA CYS A 111 7.73 12.18 -8.90
C CYS A 111 8.35 13.49 -9.39
N ASP A 112 8.97 13.50 -10.56
CA ASP A 112 9.60 14.68 -11.16
C ASP A 112 8.53 15.66 -11.67
N GLU A 113 7.48 15.18 -12.36
CA GLU A 113 6.32 15.98 -12.77
C GLU A 113 5.68 16.72 -11.59
N GLU A 114 5.53 16.03 -10.46
CA GLU A 114 4.90 16.55 -9.25
C GLU A 114 5.87 17.27 -8.31
N SER A 115 7.17 17.28 -8.62
CA SER A 115 8.22 17.81 -7.75
C SER A 115 8.13 17.22 -6.34
N ALA A 116 8.03 15.89 -6.22
CA ALA A 116 7.78 15.18 -4.98
C ALA A 116 8.81 15.49 -3.87
N ASP A 117 8.33 15.78 -2.66
CA ASP A 117 9.14 15.94 -1.45
C ASP A 117 9.26 14.62 -0.68
N VAL A 118 8.20 13.80 -0.77
CA VAL A 118 8.07 12.52 -0.09
C VAL A 118 7.58 11.48 -1.08
N LEU A 119 8.20 10.30 -1.03
CA LEU A 119 7.79 9.11 -1.77
C LEU A 119 7.52 7.99 -0.76
N VAL A 120 6.40 7.29 -0.91
CA VAL A 120 5.97 6.21 -0.02
C VAL A 120 5.72 4.96 -0.83
N GLY A 121 6.26 3.82 -0.37
CA GLY A 121 5.99 2.49 -0.91
C GLY A 121 5.85 1.46 0.21
N TYR A 122 5.96 0.16 -0.10
CA TYR A 122 5.92 -0.90 0.90
C TYR A 122 7.26 -1.14 1.56
N ASP A 123 7.22 -1.82 2.70
CA ASP A 123 8.39 -2.33 3.41
C ASP A 123 9.10 -3.48 2.62
N PRO A 124 10.30 -3.92 3.06
CA PRO A 124 11.06 -4.97 2.36
C PRO A 124 10.35 -6.32 2.28
N SER A 125 9.38 -6.58 3.15
CA SER A 125 8.57 -7.81 3.12
C SER A 125 7.44 -7.74 2.09
N GLY A 126 7.17 -6.57 1.48
CA GLY A 126 5.97 -6.37 0.67
C GLY A 126 4.69 -6.58 1.50
N GLY A 127 4.71 -6.12 2.75
CA GLY A 127 3.65 -6.39 3.69
C GLY A 127 3.58 -7.86 4.09
N TYR A 128 2.59 -8.57 3.58
CA TYR A 128 2.42 -10.02 3.78
C TYR A 128 3.11 -10.89 2.73
N GLY A 129 3.96 -10.30 1.88
CA GLY A 129 4.78 -11.04 0.91
C GLY A 129 4.20 -11.12 -0.50
N HIS A 130 3.18 -10.32 -0.83
CA HIS A 130 2.60 -10.31 -2.18
C HIS A 130 3.66 -9.95 -3.23
N PRO A 131 3.79 -10.68 -4.35
CA PRO A 131 4.81 -10.43 -5.38
C PRO A 131 4.77 -9.01 -5.93
N ASP A 132 3.58 -8.44 -6.15
CA ASP A 132 3.40 -7.09 -6.64
C ASP A 132 3.82 -6.03 -5.61
N HIS A 133 3.60 -6.27 -4.32
CA HIS A 133 4.08 -5.37 -3.26
C HIS A 133 5.61 -5.37 -3.19
N LEU A 134 6.25 -6.53 -3.38
CA LEU A 134 7.71 -6.65 -3.47
C LEU A 134 8.25 -5.91 -4.70
N GLN A 135 7.54 -5.97 -5.82
CA GLN A 135 7.90 -5.23 -7.04
C GLN A 135 7.79 -3.72 -6.83
N VAL A 136 6.70 -3.24 -6.19
CA VAL A 136 6.57 -1.82 -5.81
C VAL A 136 7.70 -1.41 -4.87
N HIS A 137 8.00 -2.19 -3.81
CA HIS A 137 9.10 -1.89 -2.89
C HIS A 137 10.42 -1.66 -3.63
N ARG A 138 10.81 -2.60 -4.50
CA ARG A 138 12.05 -2.52 -5.28
C ARG A 138 12.06 -1.32 -6.23
N SER A 139 10.96 -1.12 -6.95
CA SER A 139 10.83 -0.06 -7.94
C SER A 139 10.80 1.34 -7.32
N VAL A 140 10.14 1.51 -6.18
CA VAL A 140 10.10 2.79 -5.45
C VAL A 140 11.48 3.17 -4.91
N ARG A 141 12.25 2.22 -4.39
CA ARG A 141 13.64 2.47 -3.96
C ARG A 141 14.53 2.90 -5.13
N ALA A 142 14.40 2.24 -6.29
CA ALA A 142 15.13 2.62 -7.50
C ALA A 142 14.66 3.99 -8.01
N ALA A 143 13.36 4.26 -8.05
CA ALA A 143 12.80 5.54 -8.45
C ALA A 143 13.32 6.70 -7.61
N ALA A 144 13.40 6.54 -6.28
CA ALA A 144 13.90 7.58 -5.37
C ALA A 144 15.33 8.05 -5.69
N VAL A 145 16.14 7.19 -6.31
CA VAL A 145 17.51 7.55 -6.76
C VAL A 145 17.50 8.20 -8.13
N LEU A 146 16.54 7.86 -9.00
CA LEU A 146 16.42 8.36 -10.37
C LEU A 146 15.84 9.77 -10.45
N THR A 147 15.03 10.16 -9.46
CA THR A 147 14.38 11.49 -9.44
C THR A 147 15.37 12.63 -9.29
N ALA A 148 15.10 13.76 -9.94
CA ALA A 148 15.92 14.96 -9.88
C ALA A 148 16.00 15.53 -8.45
N LYS A 149 14.87 15.59 -7.74
CA LYS A 149 14.75 16.18 -6.39
C LYS A 149 15.15 15.24 -5.26
N ARG A 150 15.19 13.92 -5.50
CA ARG A 150 15.47 12.88 -4.49
C ARG A 150 14.57 13.02 -3.27
N PRO A 151 13.29 12.63 -3.36
CA PRO A 151 12.33 12.71 -2.27
C PRO A 151 12.76 11.89 -1.05
N ASN A 152 12.32 12.30 0.13
CA ASN A 152 12.46 11.46 1.32
C ASN A 152 11.61 10.20 1.14
N LEU A 153 12.26 9.03 1.20
CA LEU A 153 11.58 7.74 1.04
C LEU A 153 11.12 7.20 2.39
N PHE A 154 9.86 6.79 2.43
CA PHE A 154 9.26 6.06 3.54
C PHE A 154 8.63 4.76 3.06
N GLU A 155 8.76 3.73 3.85
CA GLU A 155 8.17 2.41 3.64
C GLU A 155 7.00 2.23 4.60
N ALA A 156 5.78 2.15 4.06
CA ALA A 156 4.57 1.88 4.83
C ALA A 156 4.57 0.42 5.30
N THR A 157 4.21 0.20 6.56
CA THR A 157 4.25 -1.11 7.19
C THR A 157 3.26 -1.22 8.34
N LEU A 158 3.18 -2.40 8.92
CA LEU A 158 2.50 -2.68 10.19
C LEU A 158 3.51 -3.28 11.19
N PRO A 159 3.29 -3.15 12.50
CA PRO A 159 4.15 -3.80 13.48
C PRO A 159 3.93 -5.32 13.45
N ARG A 160 5.00 -6.08 13.16
CA ARG A 160 4.97 -7.56 13.00
C ARG A 160 4.42 -8.29 14.22
N GLU A 161 4.96 -7.98 15.40
CA GLU A 161 4.72 -8.81 16.57
C GLU A 161 3.25 -8.88 17.04
N PRO A 162 2.45 -7.78 17.05
CA PRO A 162 1.04 -7.91 17.38
C PRO A 162 0.24 -8.67 16.31
N ILE A 163 0.61 -8.58 15.02
CA ILE A 163 -0.06 -9.29 13.94
C ILE A 163 0.23 -10.79 14.07
N ALA A 164 1.50 -11.18 14.18
CA ALA A 164 1.90 -12.56 14.36
C ALA A 164 1.21 -13.21 15.59
N ARG A 165 1.20 -12.51 16.73
CA ARG A 165 0.49 -13.00 17.93
C ARG A 165 -1.00 -13.18 17.70
N ALA A 166 -1.64 -12.25 17.00
CA ALA A 166 -3.07 -12.35 16.68
C ALA A 166 -3.34 -13.54 15.75
N ALA A 167 -2.48 -13.77 14.75
CA ALA A 167 -2.57 -14.90 13.83
C ALA A 167 -2.43 -16.25 14.56
N HIS A 168 -1.41 -16.41 15.42
CA HIS A 168 -1.23 -17.61 16.23
C HIS A 168 -2.42 -17.86 17.18
N LEU A 169 -2.96 -16.79 17.78
CA LEU A 169 -4.17 -16.93 18.62
C LEU A 169 -5.37 -17.37 17.78
N ALA A 170 -5.59 -16.78 16.61
CA ALA A 170 -6.66 -17.17 15.70
C ALA A 170 -6.50 -18.63 15.25
N ALA A 171 -5.28 -19.08 14.95
CA ALA A 171 -4.99 -20.46 14.60
C ALA A 171 -5.36 -21.45 15.72
N THR A 172 -5.02 -21.13 16.97
CA THR A 172 -5.40 -21.97 18.13
C THR A 172 -6.91 -22.05 18.32
N MET A 173 -7.65 -21.05 17.85
CA MET A 173 -9.11 -20.99 17.89
C MET A 173 -9.80 -21.56 16.63
N HIS A 174 -9.03 -22.06 15.65
CA HIS A 174 -9.51 -22.51 14.33
C HIS A 174 -10.24 -21.40 13.56
N LEU A 175 -9.78 -20.16 13.69
CA LEU A 175 -10.33 -18.95 13.06
C LEU A 175 -9.40 -18.36 12.00
N THR A 176 -8.32 -19.04 11.63
CA THR A 176 -7.44 -18.59 10.56
C THR A 176 -8.10 -18.76 9.19
N PRO A 177 -8.06 -17.76 8.32
CA PRO A 177 -8.36 -17.95 6.91
C PRO A 177 -7.39 -18.98 6.30
N ASP A 178 -7.89 -19.80 5.37
CA ASP A 178 -7.07 -20.83 4.69
C ASP A 178 -5.94 -20.23 3.83
N GLU A 179 -6.03 -18.94 3.54
CA GLU A 179 -5.12 -18.20 2.64
C GLU A 179 -3.78 -17.82 3.28
N PHE A 180 -3.68 -17.79 4.62
CA PHE A 180 -2.46 -17.40 5.32
C PHE A 180 -2.11 -18.36 6.46
N SER A 181 -0.89 -18.88 6.41
CA SER A 181 -0.37 -19.62 7.57
C SER A 181 0.17 -18.65 8.63
N PRO A 182 0.09 -18.99 9.93
CA PRO A 182 0.72 -18.20 10.99
C PRO A 182 2.22 -18.00 10.78
N GLU A 183 2.90 -19.00 10.19
CA GLU A 183 4.33 -19.00 9.90
C GLU A 183 4.70 -17.96 8.83
N GLU A 184 3.85 -17.78 7.81
CA GLU A 184 4.03 -16.71 6.80
C GLU A 184 3.91 -15.33 7.44
N LEU A 185 2.97 -15.17 8.38
CA LEU A 185 2.79 -13.90 9.09
C LEU A 185 3.91 -13.60 10.10
N ASP A 186 4.69 -14.59 10.54
CA ASP A 186 5.90 -14.40 11.34
C ASP A 186 7.02 -13.68 10.56
N ALA A 187 7.03 -13.81 9.23
CA ALA A 187 7.98 -13.14 8.33
C ALA A 187 7.41 -11.84 7.75
N ALA A 188 6.08 -11.64 7.79
CA ALA A 188 5.39 -10.49 7.24
C ALA A 188 5.70 -9.21 8.02
N TRP A 189 5.60 -8.07 7.35
CA TRP A 189 5.70 -6.75 7.93
C TRP A 189 7.04 -6.46 8.63
N THR A 190 7.18 -5.29 9.20
CA THR A 190 8.42 -4.82 9.84
C THR A 190 8.41 -5.05 11.35
N PRO A 191 9.52 -5.56 11.96
CA PRO A 191 9.65 -5.61 13.41
C PRO A 191 9.42 -4.24 14.05
N ARG A 192 8.66 -4.20 15.14
CA ARG A 192 8.31 -2.95 15.82
C ARG A 192 9.49 -2.07 16.18
N ALA A 193 10.63 -2.68 16.48
CA ALA A 193 11.87 -1.99 16.82
C ALA A 193 12.49 -1.23 15.64
N GLN A 194 12.15 -1.58 14.40
CA GLN A 194 12.65 -0.94 13.18
C GLN A 194 11.72 0.16 12.67
N ILE A 195 10.49 0.27 13.20
CA ILE A 195 9.54 1.31 12.84
C ILE A 195 10.04 2.66 13.35
N THR A 196 10.29 3.59 12.45
CA THR A 196 10.85 4.90 12.75
C THR A 196 9.78 5.97 12.98
N HIS A 197 8.63 5.86 12.31
CA HIS A 197 7.56 6.86 12.35
C HIS A 197 6.21 6.22 12.65
N ARG A 198 5.41 6.94 13.42
CA ARG A 198 4.03 6.59 13.79
C ARG A 198 3.17 7.82 13.58
N VAL A 199 2.25 7.74 12.64
CA VAL A 199 1.35 8.83 12.30
C VAL A 199 0.02 8.59 12.99
N ASN A 200 -0.37 9.50 13.89
CA ASN A 200 -1.70 9.45 14.50
C ASN A 200 -2.73 9.99 13.51
N VAL A 201 -3.61 9.10 13.07
CA VAL A 201 -4.64 9.40 12.07
C VAL A 201 -6.07 9.34 12.62
N ARG A 202 -6.21 9.28 13.97
CA ARG A 202 -7.55 9.14 14.61
C ARG A 202 -8.54 10.21 14.18
N ARG A 203 -8.08 11.45 13.94
CA ARG A 203 -8.95 12.54 13.47
C ARG A 203 -9.39 12.37 12.02
N HIS A 204 -8.69 11.54 11.25
CA HIS A 204 -8.94 11.27 9.83
C HIS A 204 -9.57 9.89 9.59
N LEU A 205 -9.96 9.17 10.66
CA LEU A 205 -10.68 7.90 10.55
C LEU A 205 -11.99 7.99 9.76
N PRO A 206 -12.77 9.08 9.79
CA PRO A 206 -13.93 9.18 8.91
C PRO A 206 -13.58 9.10 7.42
N ALA A 207 -12.49 9.74 6.99
CA ALA A 207 -12.02 9.66 5.59
C ALA A 207 -11.47 8.26 5.28
N LYS A 208 -10.70 7.66 6.19
CA LYS A 208 -10.20 6.28 6.04
C LYS A 208 -11.35 5.26 5.97
N ASP A 209 -12.38 5.37 6.80
CA ASP A 209 -13.57 4.50 6.74
C ASP A 209 -14.34 4.68 5.43
N ALA A 210 -14.45 5.92 4.92
CA ALA A 210 -15.06 6.19 3.62
C ALA A 210 -14.26 5.56 2.48
N ALA A 211 -12.93 5.64 2.51
CA ALA A 211 -12.04 4.98 1.54
C ALA A 211 -12.20 3.46 1.57
N LEU A 212 -12.17 2.84 2.77
CA LEU A 212 -12.41 1.40 2.91
C LEU A 212 -13.77 0.97 2.36
N ARG A 213 -14.81 1.76 2.58
CA ARG A 213 -16.18 1.47 2.09
C ARG A 213 -16.33 1.71 0.58
N ALA A 214 -15.45 2.44 -0.05
CA ALA A 214 -15.45 2.62 -1.50
C ALA A 214 -15.10 1.30 -2.22
N HIS A 215 -14.27 0.44 -1.62
CA HIS A 215 -13.85 -0.86 -2.18
C HIS A 215 -14.89 -1.97 -1.89
N VAL A 216 -16.08 -1.82 -2.45
CA VAL A 216 -17.23 -2.73 -2.24
C VAL A 216 -16.93 -4.11 -2.80
N SER A 217 -16.33 -4.20 -3.99
CA SER A 217 -15.97 -5.47 -4.64
C SER A 217 -15.05 -6.31 -3.77
N GLN A 218 -14.15 -5.66 -3.02
CA GLN A 218 -13.20 -6.33 -2.13
C GLN A 218 -13.80 -6.67 -0.75
N ALA A 219 -14.94 -6.10 -0.40
CA ALA A 219 -15.69 -6.46 0.80
C ALA A 219 -16.65 -7.64 0.57
N ALA A 220 -17.03 -7.89 -0.69
CA ALA A 220 -18.02 -8.89 -1.10
C ALA A 220 -17.32 -10.08 -1.77
N ALA A 221 -16.85 -11.05 -0.98
CA ALA A 221 -16.37 -12.32 -1.54
C ALA A 221 -17.20 -13.48 -1.04
N ASP A 222 -17.51 -14.40 -1.94
CA ASP A 222 -18.24 -15.61 -1.62
C ASP A 222 -17.40 -16.53 -0.71
N GLY A 223 -17.94 -16.85 0.46
CA GLY A 223 -17.40 -17.86 1.36
C GLY A 223 -16.22 -17.44 2.26
N THR A 224 -15.66 -16.25 2.13
CA THR A 224 -14.53 -15.78 2.97
C THR A 224 -14.83 -14.46 3.68
N THR A 225 -14.31 -14.34 4.92
CA THR A 225 -14.43 -13.09 5.69
C THR A 225 -13.30 -12.14 5.32
N ARG A 226 -13.60 -11.13 4.54
CA ARG A 226 -12.61 -10.17 4.04
C ARG A 226 -12.19 -9.14 5.08
N THR A 227 -10.91 -8.80 5.09
CA THR A 227 -10.31 -7.80 6.00
C THR A 227 -11.08 -6.49 5.97
N ILE A 228 -11.42 -5.96 4.78
CA ILE A 228 -12.17 -4.71 4.62
C ILE A 228 -13.57 -4.82 5.25
N ALA A 229 -14.29 -5.93 5.00
CA ALA A 229 -15.62 -6.15 5.56
C ALA A 229 -15.59 -6.23 7.09
N VAL A 230 -14.58 -6.86 7.68
CA VAL A 230 -14.39 -6.89 9.13
C VAL A 230 -14.11 -5.50 9.67
N LEU A 231 -13.13 -4.79 9.10
CA LEU A 231 -12.69 -3.48 9.59
C LEU A 231 -13.81 -2.44 9.54
N THR A 232 -14.63 -2.44 8.48
CA THR A 232 -15.73 -1.49 8.31
C THR A 232 -16.93 -1.77 9.21
N ARG A 233 -17.07 -3.00 9.75
CA ARG A 233 -18.12 -3.37 10.70
C ARG A 233 -17.73 -3.17 12.16
N LEU A 234 -16.46 -2.90 12.45
CA LEU A 234 -16.02 -2.69 13.82
C LEU A 234 -16.64 -1.43 14.44
N PRO A 235 -16.98 -1.45 15.73
CA PRO A 235 -17.35 -0.24 16.47
C PRO A 235 -16.23 0.82 16.37
N ARG A 236 -16.59 2.10 16.33
CA ARG A 236 -15.63 3.23 16.19
C ARG A 236 -14.46 3.19 17.19
N ALA A 237 -14.71 2.75 18.41
CA ALA A 237 -13.66 2.60 19.41
C ALA A 237 -12.60 1.56 19.01
N ALA A 238 -13.06 0.41 18.47
CA ALA A 238 -12.16 -0.63 17.96
C ALA A 238 -11.44 -0.19 16.69
N GLN A 239 -12.13 0.47 15.76
CA GLN A 239 -11.49 1.10 14.59
C GLN A 239 -10.39 2.08 15.02
N SER A 240 -10.66 2.94 16.01
CA SER A 240 -9.68 3.90 16.51
C SER A 240 -8.45 3.25 17.13
N LEU A 241 -8.61 2.08 17.74
CA LEU A 241 -7.50 1.32 18.30
C LEU A 241 -6.65 0.65 17.20
N ILE A 242 -7.30 0.06 16.22
CA ILE A 242 -6.65 -0.74 15.16
C ILE A 242 -6.12 0.15 14.04
N LEU A 243 -6.95 1.06 13.53
CA LEU A 243 -6.68 1.88 12.34
C LEU A 243 -6.19 3.30 12.67
N GLY A 244 -6.18 3.69 13.93
CA GLY A 244 -5.90 5.07 14.36
C GLY A 244 -4.42 5.47 14.32
N THR A 245 -3.53 4.56 13.94
CA THR A 245 -2.10 4.81 13.79
C THR A 245 -1.57 4.10 12.57
N GLU A 246 -0.86 4.82 11.71
CA GLU A 246 -0.14 4.26 10.56
C GLU A 246 1.36 4.32 10.81
N TYR A 247 2.09 3.37 10.25
CA TYR A 247 3.48 3.11 10.61
C TYR A 247 4.37 3.15 9.39
N TYR A 248 5.58 3.74 9.55
CA TYR A 248 6.52 3.90 8.47
C TYR A 248 7.96 3.67 8.95
N VAL A 249 8.79 3.23 8.00
CA VAL A 249 10.25 3.20 8.15
C VAL A 249 10.83 4.26 7.22
N ALA A 250 11.59 5.21 7.76
CA ALA A 250 12.34 6.15 6.94
C ALA A 250 13.57 5.46 6.36
N VAL A 251 13.77 5.57 5.07
CA VAL A 251 14.92 5.00 4.36
C VAL A 251 16.02 6.04 4.26
N SER A 252 17.18 5.75 4.84
CA SER A 252 18.33 6.66 4.77
C SER A 252 18.98 6.68 3.39
N SER A 253 19.62 7.80 3.05
CA SER A 253 20.37 7.91 1.79
C SER A 253 21.51 6.88 1.67
N SER A 254 22.04 6.36 2.79
CA SER A 254 23.03 5.28 2.77
C SER A 254 22.41 3.94 2.38
N GLN A 255 21.19 3.65 2.84
CA GLN A 255 20.44 2.44 2.46
C GLN A 255 20.04 2.44 0.98
N LEU A 256 19.73 3.61 0.40
CA LEU A 256 19.42 3.75 -1.03
C LEU A 256 20.65 3.49 -1.92
N ARG A 257 21.85 3.92 -1.50
CA ARG A 257 23.09 3.70 -2.29
C ARG A 257 23.49 2.22 -2.37
N ASN A 258 23.23 1.44 -1.35
CA ASN A 258 23.56 0.02 -1.33
C ASN A 258 22.71 -0.82 -2.30
N THR A 259 21.51 -0.36 -2.64
CA THR A 259 20.64 -1.00 -3.65
C THR A 259 21.14 -0.78 -5.08
N SER A 260 21.77 0.36 -5.39
CA SER A 260 22.33 0.62 -6.73
C SER A 260 23.58 -0.21 -7.01
N SER A 261 24.44 -0.45 -6.02
CA SER A 261 25.67 -1.23 -6.22
C SER A 261 25.43 -2.75 -6.37
N ALA A 262 24.30 -3.25 -5.88
CA ALA A 262 23.93 -4.66 -6.08
C ALA A 262 23.36 -4.95 -7.48
N ALA A 263 22.81 -3.92 -8.15
CA ALA A 263 22.33 -4.04 -9.54
C ALA A 263 23.47 -3.97 -10.56
N ASP A 264 24.54 -3.22 -10.27
CA ASP A 264 25.71 -3.08 -11.16
C ASP A 264 26.66 -4.32 -11.13
N GLY A 265 26.47 -5.23 -10.18
CA GLY A 265 27.28 -6.46 -10.03
C GLY A 265 26.77 -7.68 -10.80
N LEU A 266 25.70 -7.56 -11.58
CA LEU A 266 25.07 -8.65 -12.36
C LEU A 266 25.07 -8.38 -13.88
N SER A 267 25.91 -7.46 -14.36
CA SER A 267 26.14 -7.20 -15.79
C SER A 267 27.30 -8.01 -16.34
#